data_be056609666a27fc4f0fe337bd60f5e6
#
_entry.id   be056609666a27fc4f0fe337bd60f5e6
#
_cell.length_a   1.000
_cell.length_b   1.000
_cell.length_c   1.000
_cell.angle_alpha   90.00
_cell.angle_beta   90.00
_cell.angle_gamma   90.00
#
_symmetry.space_group_name_H-M   'P 1'
#
loop_
_entity.id
_entity.type
_entity.pdbx_description
1 polymer ?
#
loop_
_entity_poly.entity_id
_entity_poly.type
_entity_poly.pdbx_seq_one_letter_code
_entity_poly.pdbx_strand_id
1 'polypeptide(L)'
;MSVRNPSARVDSWYSQSATPAPDHPLLALENFIATPHLGASTLEAQENVATAVAEQVVDYLVSGTVRNAVNVPSVPADQLPTLSPYINLAEKMGLFQAQLCDGGLTEVLVEYSGEVASMKLEPITLAALKGLLTPILEENVNYVNAPLIAKDRGIGVKVSTSAG
;
A
#
# COMPACT_ATOMS: atom_id res chain seq x y z
N MET A 1 20.13 -5.08 25.63
CA MET A 1 20.03 -5.71 24.31
C MET A 1 21.25 -5.28 23.50
N SER A 2 22.21 -6.19 23.31
CA SER A 2 23.52 -5.84 22.73
C SER A 2 23.40 -5.81 21.21
N VAL A 3 23.35 -4.65 20.61
CA VAL A 3 23.45 -4.49 19.15
C VAL A 3 24.94 -4.48 18.79
N ARG A 4 25.50 -5.67 18.57
CA ARG A 4 26.86 -5.82 18.00
C ARG A 4 26.74 -6.10 16.50
N ASN A 5 26.39 -5.09 15.72
CA ASN A 5 26.62 -5.14 14.30
C ASN A 5 27.16 -3.76 13.84
N PRO A 6 28.47 -3.66 13.54
CA PRO A 6 29.07 -2.38 13.12
C PRO A 6 28.61 -1.89 11.73
N SER A 7 27.78 -2.69 11.04
CA SER A 7 27.21 -2.33 9.74
C SER A 7 25.71 -2.07 9.77
N ALA A 8 25.09 -2.04 10.95
CA ALA A 8 23.67 -1.69 11.04
C ALA A 8 23.49 -0.19 10.76
N ARG A 9 23.19 0.14 9.51
CA ARG A 9 22.64 1.43 9.14
C ARG A 9 21.20 1.48 9.61
N VAL A 10 20.91 2.42 10.50
CA VAL A 10 19.52 2.84 10.73
C VAL A 10 19.25 3.95 9.72
N ASP A 11 18.77 3.59 8.53
CA ASP A 11 18.58 4.54 7.42
C ASP A 11 17.45 5.54 7.66
N SER A 12 16.53 5.25 8.54
CA SER A 12 15.65 6.26 9.11
C SER A 12 15.10 5.75 10.43
N TRP A 13 15.45 6.37 11.51
CA TRP A 13 14.63 6.23 12.68
C TRP A 13 13.62 7.37 12.67
N TYR A 14 12.39 6.97 12.66
CA TYR A 14 11.28 7.87 12.52
C TYR A 14 10.89 8.43 13.90
N SER A 15 11.21 9.69 14.11
CA SER A 15 10.53 10.50 15.12
C SER A 15 9.59 11.46 14.40
N GLN A 16 8.36 11.60 14.88
CA GLN A 16 7.44 12.62 14.37
C GLN A 16 7.98 14.06 14.59
N SER A 17 9.06 14.21 15.33
CA SER A 17 9.80 15.46 15.45
C SER A 17 11.03 15.42 14.54
N ALA A 18 11.26 16.48 13.78
CA ALA A 18 12.41 16.62 12.89
C ALA A 18 13.78 16.60 13.60
N THR A 19 13.80 16.66 14.91
CA THR A 19 15.01 16.67 15.73
C THR A 19 14.86 15.66 16.87
N PRO A 20 15.80 14.69 17.01
CA PRO A 20 15.77 13.77 18.14
C PRO A 20 15.93 14.53 19.46
N ALA A 21 15.30 14.02 20.51
CA ALA A 21 15.51 14.56 21.85
C ALA A 21 17.01 14.51 22.21
N PRO A 22 17.58 15.57 22.81
CA PRO A 22 19.02 15.63 23.12
C PRO A 22 19.54 14.49 23.99
N ASP A 23 18.66 13.85 24.76
CA ASP A 23 18.91 12.74 25.67
C ASP A 23 18.59 11.37 25.05
N HIS A 24 18.39 11.30 23.73
CA HIS A 24 18.04 10.04 23.08
C HIS A 24 19.14 9.00 23.26
N PRO A 25 18.83 7.78 23.72
CA PRO A 25 19.85 6.76 24.05
C PRO A 25 20.78 6.40 22.91
N LEU A 26 20.36 6.51 21.64
CA LEU A 26 21.21 6.25 20.47
C LEU A 26 22.31 7.27 20.31
N LEU A 27 22.12 8.53 20.73
CA LEU A 27 23.13 9.58 20.63
C LEU A 27 24.33 9.34 21.57
N ALA A 28 24.17 8.50 22.58
CA ALA A 28 25.23 8.12 23.53
C ALA A 28 26.13 6.98 23.01
N LEU A 29 25.82 6.39 21.84
CA LEU A 29 26.60 5.28 21.30
C LEU A 29 27.75 5.81 20.42
N GLU A 30 28.99 5.36 20.67
CA GLU A 30 30.19 5.78 19.92
C GLU A 30 30.13 5.39 18.42
N ASN A 31 29.36 4.37 18.06
CA ASN A 31 29.19 3.88 16.69
C ASN A 31 27.89 4.39 16.01
N PHE A 32 27.28 5.42 16.56
CA PHE A 32 26.06 6.04 16.03
C PHE A 32 26.35 7.44 15.51
N ILE A 33 25.93 7.71 14.28
CA ILE A 33 26.00 9.03 13.66
C ILE A 33 24.58 9.44 13.30
N ALA A 34 24.13 10.58 13.81
CA ALA A 34 22.85 11.19 13.45
C ALA A 34 23.09 12.36 12.49
N THR A 35 22.37 12.37 11.38
CA THR A 35 22.31 13.51 10.47
C THR A 35 20.90 14.07 10.45
N PRO A 36 20.69 15.37 10.21
CA PRO A 36 19.36 15.88 9.93
C PRO A 36 18.80 15.25 8.66
N HIS A 37 17.53 15.45 8.39
CA HIS A 37 16.84 14.90 7.20
C HIS A 37 17.37 15.57 5.92
N LEU A 38 18.45 15.03 5.36
CA LEU A 38 19.20 15.64 4.24
C LEU A 38 18.88 15.00 2.87
N GLY A 39 18.03 13.95 2.81
CA GLY A 39 17.83 13.16 1.59
C GLY A 39 17.37 13.94 0.36
N ALA A 40 16.71 15.08 0.55
CA ALA A 40 16.24 15.94 -0.53
C ALA A 40 16.70 17.40 -0.34
N SER A 41 17.87 17.63 0.25
CA SER A 41 18.35 18.98 0.62
C SER A 41 19.16 19.67 -0.47
N THR A 42 19.57 18.96 -1.53
CA THR A 42 20.24 19.55 -2.68
C THR A 42 19.25 19.93 -3.77
N LEU A 43 19.54 20.95 -4.59
CA LEU A 43 18.72 21.33 -5.72
C LEU A 43 18.48 20.16 -6.67
N GLU A 44 19.52 19.40 -6.99
CA GLU A 44 19.44 18.20 -7.84
C GLU A 44 18.49 17.15 -7.24
N ALA A 45 18.57 16.90 -5.93
CA ALA A 45 17.68 15.95 -5.28
C ALA A 45 16.22 16.43 -5.31
N GLN A 46 15.97 17.73 -5.14
CA GLN A 46 14.63 18.31 -5.22
C GLN A 46 14.06 18.21 -6.62
N GLU A 47 14.84 18.50 -7.67
CA GLU A 47 14.43 18.36 -9.07
C GLU A 47 14.12 16.90 -9.42
N ASN A 48 14.98 15.97 -9.02
CA ASN A 48 14.79 14.54 -9.25
C ASN A 48 13.54 14.00 -8.54
N VAL A 49 13.29 14.40 -7.29
CA VAL A 49 12.10 14.01 -6.55
C VAL A 49 10.85 14.59 -7.19
N ALA A 50 10.87 15.87 -7.57
CA ALA A 50 9.72 16.52 -8.22
C ALA A 50 9.37 15.83 -9.54
N THR A 51 10.35 15.52 -10.36
CA THR A 51 10.17 14.81 -11.63
C THR A 51 9.60 13.40 -11.40
N ALA A 52 10.21 12.64 -10.48
CA ALA A 52 9.76 11.29 -10.17
C ALA A 52 8.32 11.25 -9.61
N VAL A 53 7.94 12.21 -8.77
CA VAL A 53 6.57 12.32 -8.25
C VAL A 53 5.60 12.69 -9.37
N ALA A 54 5.96 13.63 -10.25
CA ALA A 54 5.12 14.02 -11.39
C ALA A 54 4.85 12.83 -12.32
N GLU A 55 5.88 12.03 -12.64
CA GLU A 55 5.74 10.81 -13.44
C GLU A 55 4.80 9.80 -12.78
N GLN A 56 4.94 9.58 -11.46
CA GLN A 56 4.07 8.66 -10.72
C GLN A 56 2.61 9.12 -10.71
N VAL A 57 2.37 10.42 -10.58
CA VAL A 57 1.02 10.99 -10.66
C VAL A 57 0.43 10.81 -12.05
N VAL A 58 1.20 11.07 -13.11
CA VAL A 58 0.78 10.86 -14.50
C VAL A 58 0.44 9.38 -14.75
N ASP A 59 1.29 8.46 -14.32
CA ASP A 59 1.05 7.02 -14.45
C ASP A 59 -0.25 6.60 -13.77
N TYR A 60 -0.50 7.13 -12.57
CA TYR A 60 -1.75 6.86 -11.86
C TYR A 60 -2.98 7.42 -12.60
N LEU A 61 -2.93 8.65 -13.09
CA LEU A 61 -4.06 9.29 -13.76
C LEU A 61 -4.37 8.68 -15.14
N VAL A 62 -3.32 8.26 -15.87
CA VAL A 62 -3.48 7.72 -17.24
C VAL A 62 -3.78 6.23 -17.24
N SER A 63 -3.09 5.45 -16.40
CA SER A 63 -3.15 3.98 -16.43
C SER A 63 -3.68 3.34 -15.14
N GLY A 64 -3.95 4.14 -14.09
CA GLY A 64 -4.30 3.64 -12.76
C GLY A 64 -3.13 2.94 -12.04
N THR A 65 -1.91 3.04 -12.58
CA THR A 65 -0.74 2.36 -12.03
C THR A 65 -0.24 3.08 -10.78
N VAL A 66 -0.27 2.40 -9.64
CA VAL A 66 0.26 2.92 -8.37
C VAL A 66 1.69 2.44 -8.16
N ARG A 67 2.64 3.38 -8.09
CA ARG A 67 4.05 3.12 -7.78
C ARG A 67 4.49 3.88 -6.54
N ASN A 68 5.26 3.22 -5.68
CA ASN A 68 5.88 3.83 -4.49
C ASN A 68 4.89 4.55 -3.54
N ALA A 69 3.62 4.17 -3.54
CA ALA A 69 2.65 4.75 -2.62
C ALA A 69 2.91 4.27 -1.19
N VAL A 70 2.73 5.16 -0.23
CA VAL A 70 2.94 4.87 1.20
C VAL A 70 1.73 4.16 1.81
N ASN A 71 0.55 4.46 1.32
CA ASN A 71 -0.75 4.04 1.87
C ASN A 71 -1.51 3.06 0.98
N VAL A 72 -0.91 2.61 -0.10
CA VAL A 72 -1.43 1.57 -0.99
C VAL A 72 -0.34 0.54 -1.21
N PRO A 73 -0.64 -0.77 -1.16
CA PRO A 73 0.33 -1.78 -1.52
C PRO A 73 0.84 -1.57 -2.94
N SER A 74 2.10 -1.23 -3.08
CA SER A 74 2.72 -1.07 -4.39
C SER A 74 3.04 -2.43 -4.99
N VAL A 75 2.69 -2.60 -6.26
CA VAL A 75 3.12 -3.75 -7.05
C VAL A 75 4.43 -3.37 -7.74
N PRO A 76 5.51 -4.14 -7.56
CA PRO A 76 6.73 -3.93 -8.31
C PRO A 76 6.47 -3.96 -9.83
N ALA A 77 7.16 -3.12 -10.60
CA ALA A 77 6.90 -2.96 -12.02
C ALA A 77 7.10 -4.26 -12.83
N ASP A 78 8.00 -5.13 -12.37
CA ASP A 78 8.25 -6.47 -12.93
C ASP A 78 7.10 -7.46 -12.69
N GLN A 79 6.33 -7.30 -11.61
CA GLN A 79 5.19 -8.14 -11.28
C GLN A 79 3.86 -7.61 -11.83
N LEU A 80 3.82 -6.35 -12.24
CA LEU A 80 2.60 -5.71 -12.72
C LEU A 80 1.96 -6.44 -13.92
N PRO A 81 2.70 -6.90 -14.96
CA PRO A 81 2.11 -7.63 -16.08
C PRO A 81 1.41 -8.92 -15.64
N THR A 82 1.96 -9.62 -14.66
CA THR A 82 1.40 -10.87 -14.14
C THR A 82 0.19 -10.64 -13.23
N LEU A 83 0.22 -9.60 -12.39
CA LEU A 83 -0.85 -9.31 -11.43
C LEU A 83 -2.02 -8.52 -12.03
N SER A 84 -1.77 -7.70 -13.06
CA SER A 84 -2.79 -6.83 -13.65
C SER A 84 -4.06 -7.57 -14.13
N PRO A 85 -3.99 -8.74 -14.78
CA PRO A 85 -5.19 -9.49 -15.14
C PRO A 85 -6.03 -9.91 -13.92
N TYR A 86 -5.37 -10.33 -12.83
CA TYR A 86 -6.06 -10.73 -11.60
C TYR A 86 -6.68 -9.53 -10.87
N ILE A 87 -5.99 -8.40 -10.84
CA ILE A 87 -6.50 -7.14 -10.28
C ILE A 87 -7.76 -6.72 -11.04
N ASN A 88 -7.70 -6.69 -12.38
CA ASN A 88 -8.84 -6.32 -13.21
C ASN A 88 -10.02 -7.30 -13.06
N LEU A 89 -9.73 -8.59 -12.97
CA LEU A 89 -10.75 -9.61 -12.73
C LEU A 89 -11.42 -9.41 -11.37
N ALA A 90 -10.62 -9.23 -10.33
CA ALA A 90 -11.12 -9.05 -8.96
C ALA A 90 -12.02 -7.80 -8.83
N GLU A 91 -11.64 -6.69 -9.46
CA GLU A 91 -12.46 -5.47 -9.47
C GLU A 91 -13.82 -5.73 -10.16
N LYS A 92 -13.81 -6.41 -11.32
CA LYS A 92 -15.05 -6.77 -12.02
C LYS A 92 -15.91 -7.76 -11.23
N MET A 93 -15.28 -8.72 -10.55
CA MET A 93 -16.01 -9.67 -9.69
C MET A 93 -16.66 -8.94 -8.51
N GLY A 94 -15.95 -8.02 -7.87
CA GLY A 94 -16.51 -7.19 -6.80
C GLY A 94 -17.71 -6.37 -7.30
N LEU A 95 -17.55 -5.71 -8.44
CA LEU A 95 -18.64 -4.95 -9.08
C LEU A 95 -19.86 -5.81 -9.42
N PHE A 96 -19.63 -7.02 -9.90
CA PHE A 96 -20.70 -7.97 -10.21
C PHE A 96 -21.40 -8.45 -8.93
N GLN A 97 -20.65 -8.81 -7.89
CA GLN A 97 -21.20 -9.24 -6.61
C GLN A 97 -22.07 -8.16 -5.96
N ALA A 98 -21.66 -6.90 -6.04
CA ALA A 98 -22.45 -5.79 -5.52
C ALA A 98 -23.83 -5.68 -6.15
N GLN A 99 -23.99 -6.07 -7.41
CA GLN A 99 -25.26 -6.05 -8.14
C GLN A 99 -26.15 -7.23 -7.79
N LEU A 100 -25.60 -8.31 -7.22
CA LEU A 100 -26.33 -9.50 -6.81
C LEU A 100 -26.75 -9.47 -5.34
N CYS A 101 -26.13 -8.59 -4.54
CA CYS A 101 -26.42 -8.50 -3.11
C CYS A 101 -27.61 -7.60 -2.85
N ASP A 102 -28.73 -8.19 -2.43
CA ASP A 102 -29.88 -7.47 -1.92
C ASP A 102 -29.76 -7.34 -0.39
N GLY A 103 -29.32 -6.18 0.10
CA GLY A 103 -29.26 -5.89 1.54
C GLY A 103 -27.93 -5.36 2.04
N GLY A 104 -27.79 -5.28 3.37
CA GLY A 104 -26.58 -4.74 4.02
C GLY A 104 -25.40 -5.71 3.97
N LEU A 105 -24.22 -5.22 3.60
CA LEU A 105 -22.99 -6.00 3.56
C LEU A 105 -22.32 -6.01 4.93
N THR A 106 -22.11 -7.19 5.50
CA THR A 106 -21.46 -7.35 6.82
C THR A 106 -20.09 -8.01 6.75
N GLU A 107 -19.86 -8.86 5.75
CA GLU A 107 -18.61 -9.58 5.59
C GLU A 107 -18.31 -9.85 4.10
N VAL A 108 -17.04 -9.76 3.73
CA VAL A 108 -16.50 -10.14 2.43
C VAL A 108 -15.43 -11.20 2.66
N LEU A 109 -15.60 -12.36 2.04
CA LEU A 109 -14.60 -13.41 1.99
C LEU A 109 -14.03 -13.48 0.58
N VAL A 110 -12.70 -13.28 0.45
CA VAL A 110 -11.97 -13.46 -0.81
C VAL A 110 -11.13 -14.72 -0.70
N GLU A 111 -11.47 -15.69 -1.51
CA GLU A 111 -10.78 -16.98 -1.55
C GLU A 111 -9.91 -17.09 -2.80
N TYR A 112 -8.66 -17.47 -2.61
CA TYR A 112 -7.67 -17.63 -3.67
C TYR A 112 -7.27 -19.10 -3.78
N SER A 113 -7.36 -19.66 -5.00
CA SER A 113 -6.97 -21.03 -5.27
C SER A 113 -6.08 -21.12 -6.51
N GLY A 114 -5.21 -22.16 -6.55
CA GLY A 114 -4.29 -22.37 -7.65
C GLY A 114 -3.11 -21.37 -7.63
N GLU A 115 -2.60 -21.03 -8.82
CA GLU A 115 -1.36 -20.26 -9.00
C GLU A 115 -1.40 -18.86 -8.32
N VAL A 116 -2.56 -18.19 -8.35
CA VAL A 116 -2.74 -16.87 -7.75
C VAL A 116 -2.52 -16.87 -6.24
N ALA A 117 -2.76 -18.00 -5.56
CA ALA A 117 -2.58 -18.12 -4.10
C ALA A 117 -1.12 -17.93 -3.65
N SER A 118 -0.15 -18.09 -4.55
CA SER A 118 1.28 -17.88 -4.30
C SER A 118 1.75 -16.45 -4.60
N MET A 119 0.86 -15.61 -5.14
CA MET A 119 1.18 -14.24 -5.54
C MET A 119 0.94 -13.24 -4.40
N LYS A 120 1.19 -11.96 -4.68
CA LYS A 120 0.89 -10.86 -3.75
C LYS A 120 -0.62 -10.59 -3.77
N LEU A 121 -1.34 -11.10 -2.79
CA LEU A 121 -2.81 -11.10 -2.75
C LEU A 121 -3.43 -9.74 -2.41
N GLU A 122 -2.70 -8.90 -1.68
CA GLU A 122 -3.22 -7.65 -1.14
C GLU A 122 -3.76 -6.69 -2.23
N PRO A 123 -3.04 -6.43 -3.36
CA PRO A 123 -3.57 -5.59 -4.44
C PRO A 123 -4.84 -6.17 -5.09
N ILE A 124 -4.93 -7.49 -5.17
CA ILE A 124 -6.10 -8.19 -5.75
C ILE A 124 -7.29 -8.07 -4.80
N THR A 125 -7.06 -8.26 -3.49
CA THR A 125 -8.10 -8.07 -2.45
C THR A 125 -8.66 -6.64 -2.46
N LEU A 126 -7.77 -5.64 -2.58
CA LEU A 126 -8.18 -4.23 -2.66
C LEU A 126 -9.01 -3.94 -3.90
N ALA A 127 -8.67 -4.56 -5.03
CA ALA A 127 -9.44 -4.42 -6.26
C ALA A 127 -10.86 -5.01 -6.12
N ALA A 128 -10.97 -6.20 -5.53
CA ALA A 128 -12.27 -6.81 -5.24
C ALA A 128 -13.12 -5.92 -4.34
N LEU A 129 -12.52 -5.39 -3.28
CA LEU A 129 -13.19 -4.51 -2.32
C LEU A 129 -13.63 -3.20 -2.95
N LYS A 130 -12.75 -2.55 -3.74
CA LYS A 130 -13.08 -1.35 -4.51
C LYS A 130 -14.27 -1.61 -5.43
N GLY A 131 -14.21 -2.68 -6.24
CA GLY A 131 -15.29 -3.05 -7.15
C GLY A 131 -16.62 -3.26 -6.42
N LEU A 132 -16.59 -3.97 -5.28
CA LEU A 132 -17.77 -4.26 -4.48
C LEU A 132 -18.41 -3.00 -3.89
N LEU A 133 -17.60 -2.07 -3.39
CA LEU A 133 -18.09 -0.86 -2.72
C LEU A 133 -18.52 0.25 -3.70
N THR A 134 -17.96 0.29 -4.90
CA THR A 134 -18.21 1.36 -5.88
C THR A 134 -19.70 1.56 -6.22
N PRO A 135 -20.52 0.51 -6.52
CA PRO A 135 -21.93 0.73 -6.84
C PRO A 135 -22.84 0.91 -5.61
N ILE A 136 -22.33 0.55 -4.42
CA ILE A 136 -23.12 0.63 -3.17
C ILE A 136 -23.04 2.03 -2.57
N LEU A 137 -21.99 2.77 -2.90
CA LEU A 137 -21.69 4.06 -2.29
C LEU A 137 -21.77 5.19 -3.33
N GLU A 138 -22.39 6.30 -2.91
CA GLU A 138 -22.38 7.54 -3.71
C GLU A 138 -21.02 8.24 -3.70
N GLU A 139 -20.11 7.80 -2.81
CA GLU A 139 -18.76 8.36 -2.66
C GLU A 139 -17.78 7.75 -3.69
N ASN A 140 -16.76 8.51 -4.04
CA ASN A 140 -15.72 8.04 -4.96
C ASN A 140 -14.81 7.02 -4.26
N VAL A 141 -15.06 5.74 -4.50
CA VAL A 141 -14.26 4.63 -3.94
C VAL A 141 -13.01 4.39 -4.78
N ASN A 142 -11.86 4.30 -4.11
CA ASN A 142 -10.58 4.02 -4.72
C ASN A 142 -9.78 3.00 -3.90
N TYR A 143 -8.60 2.60 -4.38
CA TYR A 143 -7.75 1.60 -3.70
C TYR A 143 -7.25 2.04 -2.31
N VAL A 144 -7.18 3.36 -2.04
CA VAL A 144 -6.72 3.91 -0.77
C VAL A 144 -7.82 3.88 0.28
N ASN A 145 -9.03 4.33 -0.11
CA ASN A 145 -10.13 4.53 0.83
C ASN A 145 -11.04 3.29 0.99
N ALA A 146 -11.04 2.35 0.04
CA ALA A 146 -11.90 1.17 0.11
C ALA A 146 -11.76 0.36 1.43
N PRO A 147 -10.55 0.07 1.94
CA PRO A 147 -10.39 -0.63 3.22
C PRO A 147 -10.89 0.18 4.42
N LEU A 148 -10.68 1.50 4.38
CA LEU A 148 -11.12 2.40 5.45
C LEU A 148 -12.65 2.47 5.49
N ILE A 149 -13.27 2.66 4.34
CA ILE A 149 -14.73 2.66 4.18
C ILE A 149 -15.35 1.34 4.69
N ALA A 150 -14.77 0.19 4.31
CA ALA A 150 -15.23 -1.11 4.79
C ALA A 150 -15.18 -1.18 6.32
N LYS A 151 -14.07 -0.76 6.92
CA LYS A 151 -13.88 -0.74 8.37
C LYS A 151 -14.89 0.19 9.07
N ASP A 152 -15.07 1.41 8.56
CA ASP A 152 -15.97 2.42 9.15
C ASP A 152 -17.44 1.98 9.07
N ARG A 153 -17.78 1.16 8.07
CA ARG A 153 -19.11 0.57 7.90
C ARG A 153 -19.29 -0.78 8.61
N GLY A 154 -18.26 -1.25 9.32
CA GLY A 154 -18.32 -2.52 10.04
C GLY A 154 -18.30 -3.75 9.14
N ILE A 155 -17.82 -3.62 7.89
CA ILE A 155 -17.70 -4.73 6.94
C ILE A 155 -16.40 -5.47 7.22
N GLY A 156 -16.50 -6.72 7.66
CA GLY A 156 -15.35 -7.61 7.85
C GLY A 156 -14.77 -8.05 6.51
N VAL A 157 -13.46 -7.95 6.32
CA VAL A 157 -12.77 -8.46 5.12
C VAL A 157 -11.88 -9.63 5.54
N LYS A 158 -12.15 -10.80 4.98
CA LYS A 158 -11.39 -12.03 5.23
C LYS A 158 -10.74 -12.52 3.94
N VAL A 159 -9.54 -13.05 4.06
CA VAL A 159 -8.80 -13.67 2.96
C VAL A 159 -8.48 -15.10 3.34
N SER A 160 -8.75 -16.02 2.43
CA SER A 160 -8.34 -17.42 2.56
C SER A 160 -7.61 -17.89 1.31
N THR A 161 -6.69 -18.84 1.49
CA THR A 161 -5.96 -19.48 0.41
C THR A 161 -6.17 -20.98 0.49
N SER A 162 -6.50 -21.61 -0.61
CA SER A 162 -6.55 -23.06 -0.72
C SER A 162 -5.46 -23.54 -1.69
N ALA A 163 -4.75 -24.60 -1.30
CA ALA A 163 -3.89 -25.33 -2.24
C ALA A 163 -4.79 -26.02 -3.26
N GLY A 164 -4.62 -25.69 -4.54
CA GLY A 164 -5.30 -26.36 -5.62
C GLY A 164 -4.77 -27.76 -5.87
#